data_da553c9ce76afe93e31374bf3bf783a2
#
_entry.id   da553c9ce76afe93e31374bf3bf783a2
#
_cell.length_a   1.000
_cell.length_b   1.000
_cell.length_c   1.000
_cell.angle_alpha   90.00
_cell.angle_beta   90.00
_cell.angle_gamma   90.00
#
_symmetry.space_group_name_H-M   'P 1'
#
loop_
_entity.id
_entity.type
_entity.pdbx_description
1 polymer ?
#
loop_
_entity_poly.entity_id
_entity_poly.type
_entity_poly.pdbx_seq_one_letter_code
_entity_poly.pdbx_strand_id
1 'polypeptide(L)'
;RLVGGGSGDADWRAQWEEADRVAEAVHAREWDGIDAEVAVGDEGTTDDETAIEDVDAGFHEGDALRAVAEALPDPATLFVSNSMPVRDLDRFVGPTTASVTALGNRGVSGIDGIVSSALGARAGTTDDLTLVLGDLALYHDSNGLLAVERCDADATVVTVNNDGGGIFHKLPIESFEPPFTESFRTPHGLDFEPLAALHGLEYERIDARPDALADRGESPAERADAVAEEVAAAVSRSHEEPGSHLIDVETDAEASHRTRERLAAAVDDAVHGDAGGE
;
A
#
# COMPACT_ATOMS: atom_id res chain seq x y z
N ARG A 1 7.87 -9.51 -15.91
CA ARG A 1 8.15 -10.39 -17.05
C ARG A 1 9.54 -10.98 -16.87
N LEU A 2 9.64 -12.18 -16.28
CA LEU A 2 10.89 -12.95 -16.27
C LEU A 2 11.18 -13.41 -17.71
N VAL A 3 12.06 -12.70 -18.41
CA VAL A 3 12.60 -13.12 -19.70
C VAL A 3 13.87 -13.91 -19.43
N GLY A 4 13.72 -15.18 -19.15
CA GLY A 4 14.81 -16.13 -19.06
C GLY A 4 14.41 -17.38 -19.83
N GLY A 5 14.98 -17.60 -21.02
CA GLY A 5 14.82 -18.82 -21.79
C GLY A 5 15.61 -19.98 -21.16
N GLY A 6 15.15 -20.46 -20.01
CA GLY A 6 15.51 -21.75 -19.45
C GLY A 6 14.25 -22.61 -19.45
N SER A 7 14.34 -23.86 -19.88
CA SER A 7 13.32 -24.89 -19.67
C SER A 7 13.26 -25.18 -18.16
N GLY A 8 12.66 -24.26 -17.38
CA GLY A 8 12.27 -24.53 -16.02
C GLY A 8 11.25 -25.65 -16.05
N ASP A 9 11.34 -26.55 -15.10
CA ASP A 9 10.44 -27.66 -14.92
C ASP A 9 8.99 -27.12 -15.00
N ALA A 10 8.16 -27.72 -15.85
CA ALA A 10 6.76 -27.32 -16.01
C ALA A 10 6.01 -27.42 -14.68
N ASP A 11 6.38 -28.42 -13.86
CA ASP A 11 5.82 -28.64 -12.54
C ASP A 11 6.16 -27.51 -11.56
N TRP A 12 7.39 -26.96 -11.62
CA TRP A 12 7.80 -25.82 -10.80
C TRP A 12 6.99 -24.56 -11.12
N ARG A 13 6.78 -24.28 -12.42
CA ARG A 13 5.97 -23.14 -12.84
C ARG A 13 4.52 -23.27 -12.38
N ALA A 14 3.93 -24.47 -12.57
CA ALA A 14 2.55 -24.72 -12.17
C ALA A 14 2.35 -24.55 -10.65
N GLN A 15 3.32 -24.96 -9.83
CA GLN A 15 3.28 -24.76 -8.38
C GLN A 15 3.32 -23.28 -8.00
N TRP A 16 4.11 -22.46 -8.68
CA TRP A 16 4.16 -21.02 -8.43
C TRP A 16 2.90 -20.30 -8.90
N GLU A 17 2.38 -20.65 -10.08
CA GLU A 17 1.13 -20.10 -10.59
C GLU A 17 -0.06 -20.47 -9.67
N GLU A 18 -0.05 -21.65 -9.09
CA GLU A 18 -1.05 -22.07 -8.11
C GLU A 18 -0.91 -21.32 -6.78
N ALA A 19 0.29 -21.19 -6.24
CA ALA A 19 0.53 -20.44 -5.01
C ALA A 19 0.14 -18.96 -5.16
N ASP A 20 0.42 -18.36 -6.32
CA ASP A 20 0.05 -16.98 -6.63
C ASP A 20 -1.48 -16.83 -6.67
N ARG A 21 -2.19 -17.74 -7.32
CA ARG A 21 -3.65 -17.76 -7.38
C ARG A 21 -4.29 -17.93 -6.00
N VAL A 22 -3.71 -18.78 -5.14
CA VAL A 22 -4.18 -18.96 -3.76
C VAL A 22 -3.96 -17.69 -2.94
N ALA A 23 -2.80 -17.04 -3.07
CA ALA A 23 -2.52 -15.78 -2.39
C ALA A 23 -3.48 -14.66 -2.82
N GLU A 24 -3.74 -14.53 -4.13
CA GLU A 24 -4.73 -13.59 -4.67
C GLU A 24 -6.13 -13.86 -4.08
N ALA A 25 -6.55 -15.12 -4.01
CA ALA A 25 -7.85 -15.49 -3.45
C ALA A 25 -7.97 -15.19 -1.95
N VAL A 26 -6.91 -15.37 -1.16
CA VAL A 26 -6.88 -15.00 0.27
C VAL A 26 -7.02 -13.50 0.42
N HIS A 27 -6.28 -12.72 -0.36
CA HIS A 27 -6.36 -11.26 -0.31
C HIS A 27 -7.74 -10.75 -0.77
N ALA A 28 -8.32 -11.32 -1.82
CA ALA A 28 -9.65 -10.92 -2.30
C ALA A 28 -10.75 -11.17 -1.26
N ARG A 29 -10.67 -12.27 -0.50
CA ARG A 29 -11.63 -12.54 0.59
C ARG A 29 -11.61 -11.48 1.68
N GLU A 30 -10.44 -10.94 1.99
CA GLU A 30 -10.33 -9.86 2.96
C GLU A 30 -11.04 -8.59 2.49
N TRP A 31 -10.95 -8.26 1.19
CA TRP A 31 -11.49 -7.01 0.65
C TRP A 31 -12.98 -7.06 0.30
N ASP A 32 -13.45 -8.19 -0.21
CA ASP A 32 -14.81 -8.26 -0.76
C ASP A 32 -15.85 -8.74 0.26
N GLY A 33 -15.43 -9.20 1.46
CA GLY A 33 -16.33 -9.84 2.43
C GLY A 33 -17.15 -10.99 1.81
N ILE A 34 -16.74 -11.45 0.62
CA ILE A 34 -17.48 -12.38 -0.21
C ILE A 34 -16.98 -13.79 0.08
N ASP A 35 -17.93 -14.72 0.21
CA ASP A 35 -17.75 -16.17 0.01
C ASP A 35 -17.15 -16.43 -1.38
N ALA A 36 -15.89 -16.08 -1.60
CA ALA A 36 -15.16 -16.57 -2.74
C ALA A 36 -14.98 -18.06 -2.55
N GLU A 37 -15.89 -18.87 -3.09
CA GLU A 37 -15.66 -20.28 -3.31
C GLU A 37 -14.36 -20.40 -4.12
N VAL A 38 -13.25 -20.64 -3.43
CA VAL A 38 -12.06 -21.14 -4.11
C VAL A 38 -12.46 -22.47 -4.68
N ALA A 39 -12.72 -22.52 -5.98
CA ALA A 39 -12.80 -23.78 -6.71
C ALA A 39 -11.39 -24.41 -6.70
N VAL A 40 -11.02 -24.99 -5.58
CA VAL A 40 -9.98 -26.01 -5.51
C VAL A 40 -10.57 -27.20 -6.23
N GLY A 41 -9.85 -27.69 -7.23
CA GLY A 41 -10.31 -28.68 -8.22
C GLY A 41 -11.22 -29.75 -7.63
N ASP A 42 -12.30 -30.01 -8.38
CA ASP A 42 -13.30 -31.03 -8.17
C ASP A 42 -12.64 -32.37 -7.90
N GLU A 43 -12.61 -32.81 -6.63
CA GLU A 43 -12.75 -34.17 -6.11
C GLU A 43 -12.34 -34.22 -4.61
N GLY A 44 -13.32 -34.04 -3.72
CA GLY A 44 -13.13 -34.41 -2.32
C GLY A 44 -13.89 -33.53 -1.34
N THR A 45 -15.16 -33.86 -1.14
CA THR A 45 -15.92 -33.39 0.02
C THR A 45 -15.22 -33.80 1.30
N THR A 46 -14.59 -32.86 1.99
CA THR A 46 -14.35 -32.97 3.42
C THR A 46 -15.14 -31.84 4.09
N ASP A 47 -16.13 -32.25 4.89
CA ASP A 47 -16.88 -31.40 5.82
C ASP A 47 -15.96 -30.93 6.97
N ASP A 48 -14.88 -30.26 6.63
CA ASP A 48 -14.06 -29.52 7.57
C ASP A 48 -13.98 -28.07 7.07
N GLU A 49 -15.02 -27.31 7.38
CA GLU A 49 -14.97 -25.86 7.38
C GLU A 49 -13.89 -25.43 8.38
N THR A 50 -12.64 -25.46 7.98
CA THR A 50 -11.65 -24.56 8.57
C THR A 50 -12.07 -23.17 8.13
N ALA A 51 -13.02 -22.62 8.86
CA ALA A 51 -13.34 -21.21 8.83
C ALA A 51 -12.01 -20.49 9.08
N ILE A 52 -11.43 -19.90 8.06
CA ILE A 52 -10.51 -18.77 8.26
C ILE A 52 -11.39 -17.81 9.02
N GLU A 53 -11.18 -17.71 10.35
CA GLU A 53 -11.91 -16.76 11.18
C GLU A 53 -11.84 -15.43 10.45
N ASP A 54 -12.99 -14.80 10.22
CA ASP A 54 -13.10 -13.53 9.55
C ASP A 54 -11.99 -12.63 10.06
N VAL A 55 -11.00 -12.36 9.22
CA VAL A 55 -9.94 -11.43 9.55
C VAL A 55 -10.60 -10.07 9.45
N ASP A 56 -11.25 -9.67 10.56
CA ASP A 56 -11.89 -8.36 10.70
C ASP A 56 -10.79 -7.30 10.74
N ALA A 57 -10.20 -7.09 9.57
CA ALA A 57 -9.15 -6.14 9.36
C ALA A 57 -9.79 -4.79 9.06
N GLY A 58 -9.66 -3.85 9.98
CA GLY A 58 -9.92 -2.46 9.68
C GLY A 58 -8.98 -1.95 8.58
N PHE A 59 -9.18 -0.73 8.12
CA PHE A 59 -8.33 -0.09 7.11
C PHE A 59 -6.84 -0.18 7.47
N HIS A 60 -6.04 -0.57 6.51
CA HIS A 60 -4.58 -0.66 6.66
C HIS A 60 -3.84 0.00 5.49
N GLU A 61 -2.53 0.14 5.61
CA GLU A 61 -1.71 0.82 4.59
C GLU A 61 -1.80 0.18 3.19
N GLY A 62 -2.05 -1.13 3.10
CA GLY A 62 -2.26 -1.83 1.83
C GLY A 62 -3.52 -1.38 1.09
N ASP A 63 -4.60 -1.07 1.83
CA ASP A 63 -5.83 -0.52 1.26
C ASP A 63 -5.60 0.86 0.67
N ALA A 64 -4.78 1.69 1.34
CA ALA A 64 -4.40 2.99 0.79
C ALA A 64 -3.68 2.84 -0.55
N LEU A 65 -2.74 1.89 -0.67
CA LEU A 65 -2.01 1.65 -1.93
C LEU A 65 -2.94 1.14 -3.02
N ARG A 66 -3.88 0.25 -2.69
CA ARG A 66 -4.89 -0.27 -3.62
C ARG A 66 -5.80 0.86 -4.10
N ALA A 67 -6.37 1.64 -3.19
CA ALA A 67 -7.24 2.77 -3.52
C ALA A 67 -6.56 3.80 -4.42
N VAL A 68 -5.29 4.13 -4.14
CA VAL A 68 -4.49 4.99 -5.01
C VAL A 68 -4.32 4.38 -6.39
N ALA A 69 -3.93 3.11 -6.49
CA ALA A 69 -3.67 2.47 -7.79
C ALA A 69 -4.93 2.36 -8.66
N GLU A 70 -6.10 2.12 -8.05
CA GLU A 70 -7.39 2.05 -8.73
C GLU A 70 -7.88 3.43 -9.22
N ALA A 71 -7.44 4.51 -8.55
CA ALA A 71 -7.83 5.90 -8.89
C ALA A 71 -6.88 6.58 -9.87
N LEU A 72 -5.81 5.92 -10.33
CA LEU A 72 -4.88 6.50 -11.28
C LEU A 72 -5.54 6.79 -12.64
N PRO A 73 -5.23 7.93 -13.27
CA PRO A 73 -5.65 8.19 -14.65
C PRO A 73 -4.98 7.24 -15.65
N ASP A 74 -5.49 7.18 -16.86
CA ASP A 74 -4.94 6.38 -17.97
C ASP A 74 -4.64 7.30 -19.18
N PRO A 75 -3.36 7.58 -19.49
CA PRO A 75 -2.13 7.05 -18.88
C PRO A 75 -1.71 7.76 -17.57
N ALA A 76 -0.89 7.09 -16.73
CA ALA A 76 -0.33 7.67 -15.51
C ALA A 76 1.12 7.28 -15.26
N THR A 77 1.82 8.10 -14.47
CA THR A 77 3.09 7.76 -13.84
C THR A 77 2.87 7.62 -12.33
N LEU A 78 3.13 6.42 -11.80
CA LEU A 78 3.14 6.14 -10.37
C LEU A 78 4.59 6.06 -9.88
N PHE A 79 5.00 6.99 -9.02
CA PHE A 79 6.28 6.91 -8.35
C PHE A 79 6.07 6.40 -6.91
N VAL A 80 6.63 5.23 -6.60
CA VAL A 80 6.43 4.59 -5.30
C VAL A 80 7.73 4.60 -4.49
N SER A 81 7.60 5.02 -3.23
CA SER A 81 8.70 5.10 -2.27
C SER A 81 9.17 3.72 -1.82
N ASN A 82 10.41 3.67 -1.36
CA ASN A 82 10.96 2.55 -0.61
C ASN A 82 10.20 2.33 0.72
N SER A 83 10.65 1.39 1.54
CA SER A 83 10.02 0.97 2.79
C SER A 83 8.73 0.17 2.55
N MET A 84 7.63 0.48 3.25
CA MET A 84 6.37 -0.26 3.09
C MET A 84 5.65 0.06 1.78
N PRO A 85 5.56 1.29 1.27
CA PRO A 85 4.77 1.58 0.08
C PRO A 85 5.04 0.65 -1.11
N VAL A 86 6.31 0.42 -1.48
CA VAL A 86 6.62 -0.48 -2.60
C VAL A 86 6.26 -1.94 -2.33
N ARG A 87 6.28 -2.35 -1.07
CA ARG A 87 5.94 -3.71 -0.66
C ARG A 87 4.44 -3.94 -0.64
N ASP A 88 3.71 -2.92 -0.22
CA ASP A 88 2.25 -2.97 -0.19
C ASP A 88 1.67 -2.83 -1.60
N LEU A 89 2.30 -2.02 -2.46
CA LEU A 89 1.96 -2.01 -3.88
C LEU A 89 2.11 -3.39 -4.52
N ASP A 90 3.24 -4.07 -4.28
CA ASP A 90 3.54 -5.40 -4.81
C ASP A 90 2.58 -6.49 -4.28
N ARG A 91 2.11 -6.33 -3.03
CA ARG A 91 1.28 -7.33 -2.35
C ARG A 91 -0.21 -7.15 -2.59
N PHE A 92 -0.69 -5.90 -2.56
CA PHE A 92 -2.12 -5.59 -2.46
C PHE A 92 -2.71 -4.98 -3.73
N VAL A 93 -1.91 -4.68 -4.73
CA VAL A 93 -2.40 -4.14 -6.00
C VAL A 93 -2.34 -5.19 -7.08
N GLY A 94 -3.51 -5.56 -7.58
CA GLY A 94 -3.65 -6.53 -8.65
C GLY A 94 -3.20 -6.00 -10.02
N PRO A 95 -3.20 -6.86 -11.05
CA PRO A 95 -2.90 -6.46 -12.41
C PRO A 95 -3.90 -5.43 -12.92
N THR A 96 -3.41 -4.41 -13.63
CA THR A 96 -4.25 -3.39 -14.27
C THR A 96 -4.13 -3.46 -15.79
N THR A 97 -5.21 -3.06 -16.49
CA THR A 97 -5.21 -2.84 -17.94
C THR A 97 -4.83 -1.41 -18.32
N ALA A 98 -4.80 -0.49 -17.34
CA ALA A 98 -4.41 0.89 -17.54
C ALA A 98 -2.92 1.02 -17.91
N SER A 99 -2.58 2.05 -18.67
CA SER A 99 -1.20 2.35 -19.07
C SER A 99 -0.47 3.09 -17.94
N VAL A 100 0.04 2.34 -16.96
CA VAL A 100 0.74 2.90 -15.81
C VAL A 100 2.24 2.67 -15.92
N THR A 101 3.03 3.75 -15.83
CA THR A 101 4.48 3.68 -15.70
C THR A 101 4.85 3.72 -14.21
N ALA A 102 5.20 2.56 -13.64
CA ALA A 102 5.63 2.48 -12.24
C ALA A 102 7.14 2.74 -12.11
N LEU A 103 7.52 3.69 -11.26
CA LEU A 103 8.89 4.12 -11.00
C LEU A 103 9.21 4.07 -9.51
N GLY A 104 10.50 3.99 -9.17
CA GLY A 104 10.99 4.07 -7.80
C GLY A 104 12.51 4.02 -7.72
N ASN A 105 13.07 4.52 -6.62
CA ASN A 105 14.52 4.52 -6.36
C ASN A 105 14.98 3.14 -5.87
N ARG A 106 15.26 2.20 -6.79
CA ARG A 106 15.57 0.80 -6.45
C ARG A 106 17.06 0.44 -6.44
N GLY A 107 17.92 1.32 -6.94
CA GLY A 107 19.38 1.12 -6.94
C GLY A 107 20.01 1.51 -5.60
N VAL A 108 19.71 2.70 -5.12
CA VAL A 108 20.01 3.22 -3.78
C VAL A 108 18.67 3.47 -3.11
N SER A 109 18.29 2.61 -2.16
CA SER A 109 16.92 2.53 -1.66
C SER A 109 16.74 3.16 -0.27
N GLY A 110 17.37 4.31 -0.02
CA GLY A 110 17.10 5.18 1.11
C GLY A 110 15.79 5.95 0.95
N ILE A 111 15.50 6.82 1.90
CA ILE A 111 14.32 7.72 1.87
C ILE A 111 14.66 9.13 1.36
N ASP A 112 15.94 9.39 1.12
CA ASP A 112 16.43 10.63 0.56
C ASP A 112 16.15 10.75 -0.94
N GLY A 113 15.83 11.94 -1.41
CA GLY A 113 15.67 12.26 -2.82
C GLY A 113 14.44 11.64 -3.50
N ILE A 114 13.46 11.13 -2.76
CA ILE A 114 12.27 10.48 -3.33
C ILE A 114 11.36 11.51 -3.98
N VAL A 115 11.03 12.60 -3.30
CA VAL A 115 10.22 13.70 -3.82
C VAL A 115 10.91 14.32 -5.03
N SER A 116 12.21 14.61 -4.90
CA SER A 116 13.02 15.19 -5.99
C SER A 116 13.07 14.29 -7.21
N SER A 117 13.17 12.95 -7.03
CA SER A 117 13.19 11.99 -8.13
C SER A 117 11.83 11.89 -8.83
N ALA A 118 10.74 11.89 -8.06
CA ALA A 118 9.39 11.84 -8.60
C ALA A 118 9.07 13.08 -9.45
N LEU A 119 9.35 14.28 -8.92
CA LEU A 119 9.16 15.53 -9.67
C LEU A 119 10.10 15.63 -10.89
N GLY A 120 11.30 15.04 -10.80
CA GLY A 120 12.19 14.90 -11.94
C GLY A 120 11.62 13.96 -13.02
N ALA A 121 10.95 12.88 -12.63
CA ALA A 121 10.25 12.00 -13.57
C ALA A 121 9.08 12.74 -14.24
N ARG A 122 8.29 13.53 -13.47
CA ARG A 122 7.20 14.36 -14.01
C ARG A 122 7.70 15.35 -15.08
N ALA A 123 8.84 15.96 -14.87
CA ALA A 123 9.44 16.85 -15.86
C ALA A 123 9.83 16.15 -17.18
N GLY A 124 9.91 14.83 -17.19
CA GLY A 124 10.26 14.01 -18.37
C GLY A 124 9.07 13.38 -19.10
N THR A 125 7.84 13.55 -18.60
CA THR A 125 6.61 12.99 -19.19
C THR A 125 5.47 14.01 -19.18
N THR A 126 4.46 13.76 -20.00
CA THR A 126 3.18 14.49 -19.99
C THR A 126 2.11 13.77 -19.18
N ASP A 127 2.39 12.54 -18.73
CA ASP A 127 1.44 11.75 -17.95
C ASP A 127 1.32 12.33 -16.54
N ASP A 128 0.15 12.26 -15.96
CA ASP A 128 -0.08 12.71 -14.60
C ASP A 128 0.76 11.88 -13.61
N LEU A 129 1.37 12.57 -12.63
CA LEU A 129 2.21 11.97 -11.62
C LEU A 129 1.46 11.79 -10.31
N THR A 130 1.41 10.55 -9.83
CA THR A 130 1.11 10.24 -8.42
C THR A 130 2.37 9.75 -7.74
N LEU A 131 2.77 10.39 -6.65
CA LEU A 131 3.85 9.98 -5.76
C LEU A 131 3.26 9.39 -4.47
N VAL A 132 3.56 8.13 -4.17
CA VAL A 132 3.17 7.51 -2.89
C VAL A 132 4.40 7.27 -2.04
N LEU A 133 4.40 7.82 -0.80
CA LEU A 133 5.53 7.72 0.11
C LEU A 133 5.07 7.69 1.58
N GLY A 134 5.97 7.25 2.47
CA GLY A 134 5.75 7.35 3.91
C GLY A 134 6.08 8.75 4.44
N ASP A 135 5.57 9.06 5.63
CA ASP A 135 5.74 10.31 6.36
C ASP A 135 7.21 10.71 6.60
N LEU A 136 8.05 9.77 7.05
CA LEU A 136 9.48 10.01 7.23
C LEU A 136 10.19 10.32 5.90
N ALA A 137 9.77 9.70 4.80
CA ALA A 137 10.34 9.97 3.49
C ALA A 137 9.94 11.37 2.98
N LEU A 138 8.68 11.77 3.18
CA LEU A 138 8.21 13.12 2.88
C LEU A 138 8.97 14.15 3.70
N TYR A 139 9.06 13.95 5.01
CA TYR A 139 9.78 14.87 5.90
C TYR A 139 11.26 14.99 5.50
N HIS A 140 11.92 13.87 5.22
CA HIS A 140 13.34 13.82 4.88
C HIS A 140 13.68 14.57 3.58
N ASP A 141 12.83 14.46 2.55
CA ASP A 141 13.04 15.12 1.24
C ASP A 141 12.02 16.24 0.98
N SER A 142 11.50 16.86 2.03
CA SER A 142 10.51 17.95 1.92
C SER A 142 11.00 19.12 1.07
N ASN A 143 12.32 19.39 1.04
CA ASN A 143 12.91 20.41 0.18
C ASN A 143 12.70 20.13 -1.32
N GLY A 144 12.50 18.87 -1.70
CA GLY A 144 12.22 18.46 -3.07
C GLY A 144 10.95 19.11 -3.63
N LEU A 145 9.97 19.41 -2.77
CA LEU A 145 8.72 20.06 -3.14
C LEU A 145 8.93 21.48 -3.74
N LEU A 146 10.09 22.09 -3.52
CA LEU A 146 10.44 23.34 -4.20
C LEU A 146 10.42 23.22 -5.72
N ALA A 147 10.58 22.01 -6.28
CA ALA A 147 10.54 21.77 -7.72
C ALA A 147 9.13 21.92 -8.31
N VAL A 148 8.07 21.77 -7.53
CA VAL A 148 6.68 21.96 -7.96
C VAL A 148 6.55 23.33 -8.66
N GLU A 149 6.84 24.41 -7.95
CA GLU A 149 6.76 25.75 -8.51
C GLU A 149 7.87 26.04 -9.51
N ARG A 150 9.13 25.64 -9.21
CA ARG A 150 10.29 25.99 -10.05
C ARG A 150 10.33 25.31 -11.39
N CYS A 151 9.78 24.10 -11.47
CA CYS A 151 9.86 23.26 -12.68
C CYS A 151 8.49 23.08 -13.36
N ASP A 152 7.44 23.74 -12.84
CA ASP A 152 6.06 23.59 -13.33
C ASP A 152 5.67 22.09 -13.38
N ALA A 153 5.96 21.38 -12.28
CA ALA A 153 5.84 19.95 -12.18
C ALA A 153 4.70 19.58 -11.20
N ASP A 154 3.47 19.72 -11.67
CA ASP A 154 2.30 19.32 -10.87
C ASP A 154 2.32 17.83 -10.55
N ALA A 155 1.92 17.52 -9.33
CA ALA A 155 1.89 16.15 -8.82
C ALA A 155 0.83 15.96 -7.73
N THR A 156 0.23 14.76 -7.71
CA THR A 156 -0.51 14.25 -6.56
C THR A 156 0.47 13.53 -5.65
N VAL A 157 0.66 14.04 -4.43
CA VAL A 157 1.51 13.43 -3.40
C VAL A 157 0.61 12.77 -2.37
N VAL A 158 0.68 11.46 -2.24
CA VAL A 158 -0.05 10.69 -1.22
C VAL A 158 0.93 10.24 -0.16
N THR A 159 0.74 10.73 1.05
CA THR A 159 1.54 10.32 2.20
C THR A 159 0.80 9.28 3.01
N VAL A 160 1.39 8.08 3.14
CA VAL A 160 0.94 7.09 4.11
C VAL A 160 1.62 7.43 5.43
N ASN A 161 0.86 8.07 6.31
CA ASN A 161 1.35 8.66 7.55
C ASN A 161 0.98 7.76 8.73
N ASN A 162 1.95 6.99 9.18
CA ASN A 162 1.79 6.13 10.34
C ASN A 162 2.57 6.61 11.58
N ASP A 163 2.97 7.87 11.58
CA ASP A 163 3.73 8.54 12.64
C ASP A 163 5.07 7.86 12.92
N GLY A 164 5.83 7.46 11.86
CA GLY A 164 7.21 6.99 12.02
C GLY A 164 7.62 5.78 11.19
N GLY A 165 8.56 5.01 11.74
CA GLY A 165 9.22 3.89 11.05
C GLY A 165 8.42 2.58 11.07
N GLY A 166 7.24 2.52 10.46
CA GLY A 166 6.38 1.34 10.45
C GLY A 166 7.04 0.05 9.95
N ILE A 167 7.99 0.13 9.03
CA ILE A 167 8.72 -1.04 8.52
C ILE A 167 9.49 -1.80 9.62
N PHE A 168 9.87 -1.13 10.69
CA PHE A 168 10.68 -1.74 11.75
C PHE A 168 9.90 -2.72 12.62
N HIS A 169 8.56 -2.73 12.58
CA HIS A 169 7.74 -3.81 13.16
C HIS A 169 8.07 -5.19 12.56
N LYS A 170 8.65 -5.25 11.36
CA LYS A 170 9.12 -6.51 10.75
C LYS A 170 10.42 -7.08 11.36
N LEU A 171 11.03 -6.36 12.28
CA LEU A 171 12.32 -6.74 12.85
C LEU A 171 12.18 -7.27 14.29
N PRO A 172 13.03 -8.22 14.73
CA PRO A 172 12.98 -8.75 16.10
C PRO A 172 13.11 -7.69 17.19
N ILE A 173 13.63 -6.51 16.87
CA ILE A 173 13.77 -5.38 17.81
C ILE A 173 12.41 -4.86 18.32
N GLU A 174 11.31 -5.12 17.60
CA GLU A 174 9.94 -4.79 18.03
C GLU A 174 9.65 -5.28 19.44
N SER A 175 10.18 -6.42 19.83
CA SER A 175 9.97 -7.02 21.15
C SER A 175 10.71 -6.31 22.29
N PHE A 176 11.51 -5.29 22.03
CA PHE A 176 12.42 -4.66 23.00
C PHE A 176 12.07 -3.18 23.22
N GLU A 177 11.22 -2.92 24.20
CA GLU A 177 10.92 -1.53 24.62
C GLU A 177 11.86 -1.08 25.75
N PRO A 178 12.20 0.21 25.87
CA PRO A 178 11.82 1.34 25.00
C PRO A 178 12.68 1.52 23.73
N PRO A 179 13.78 0.74 23.49
CA PRO A 179 14.65 0.98 22.32
C PRO A 179 13.93 0.94 20.98
N PHE A 180 12.89 0.10 20.83
CA PHE A 180 12.12 0.03 19.60
C PHE A 180 11.44 1.37 19.30
N THR A 181 10.64 1.87 20.23
CA THR A 181 9.93 3.14 20.05
C THR A 181 10.89 4.32 19.90
N GLU A 182 11.93 4.42 20.75
CA GLU A 182 12.82 5.59 20.77
C GLU A 182 13.79 5.66 19.58
N SER A 183 14.24 4.51 19.03
CA SER A 183 15.33 4.48 18.07
C SER A 183 14.99 3.90 16.69
N PHE A 184 13.85 3.21 16.57
CA PHE A 184 13.39 2.59 15.32
C PHE A 184 12.05 3.14 14.86
N ARG A 185 11.01 3.05 15.68
CA ARG A 185 9.68 3.58 15.36
C ARG A 185 9.71 5.11 15.24
N THR A 186 10.39 5.78 16.16
CA THR A 186 10.64 7.22 16.18
C THR A 186 9.40 8.07 15.86
N PRO A 187 8.30 7.97 16.64
CA PRO A 187 7.10 8.75 16.38
C PRO A 187 7.43 10.26 16.44
N HIS A 188 6.89 11.02 15.50
CA HIS A 188 7.28 12.41 15.29
C HIS A 188 6.16 13.44 15.55
N GLY A 189 4.88 13.02 15.47
CA GLY A 189 3.73 13.90 15.70
C GLY A 189 3.66 15.10 14.76
N LEU A 190 4.20 14.99 13.53
CA LEU A 190 4.24 16.10 12.57
C LEU A 190 2.87 16.30 11.92
N ASP A 191 2.55 17.56 11.67
CA ASP A 191 1.45 18.02 10.85
C ASP A 191 2.01 18.49 9.50
N PHE A 192 1.53 17.94 8.40
CA PHE A 192 2.01 18.25 7.05
C PHE A 192 1.22 19.35 6.34
N GLU A 193 0.12 19.86 6.91
CA GLU A 193 -0.62 20.99 6.34
C GLU A 193 0.26 22.23 6.17
N PRO A 194 1.12 22.63 7.16
CA PRO A 194 2.04 23.74 6.97
C PRO A 194 3.08 23.52 5.88
N LEU A 195 3.49 22.28 5.64
CA LEU A 195 4.40 21.93 4.54
C LEU A 195 3.71 22.10 3.18
N ALA A 196 2.48 21.63 3.03
CA ALA A 196 1.68 21.85 1.84
C ALA A 196 1.51 23.34 1.55
N ALA A 197 1.11 24.10 2.54
CA ALA A 197 0.95 25.56 2.43
C ALA A 197 2.26 26.28 2.05
N LEU A 198 3.42 25.85 2.57
CA LEU A 198 4.73 26.42 2.26
C LEU A 198 5.07 26.28 0.78
N HIS A 199 4.66 25.17 0.15
CA HIS A 199 4.99 24.84 -1.24
C HIS A 199 3.81 25.03 -2.21
N GLY A 200 2.68 25.59 -1.74
CA GLY A 200 1.52 25.90 -2.58
C GLY A 200 0.75 24.66 -3.06
N LEU A 201 0.79 23.57 -2.27
CA LEU A 201 -0.03 22.39 -2.52
C LEU A 201 -1.38 22.54 -1.83
N GLU A 202 -2.46 22.07 -2.48
CA GLU A 202 -3.72 21.84 -1.80
C GLU A 202 -3.57 20.66 -0.84
N TYR A 203 -4.15 20.76 0.36
CA TYR A 203 -3.98 19.76 1.42
C TYR A 203 -5.29 19.10 1.79
N GLU A 204 -5.29 17.78 1.83
CA GLU A 204 -6.40 16.98 2.32
C GLU A 204 -5.89 15.92 3.31
N ARG A 205 -6.52 15.84 4.49
CA ARG A 205 -6.22 14.83 5.51
C ARG A 205 -7.34 13.81 5.58
N ILE A 206 -6.97 12.52 5.54
CA ILE A 206 -7.86 11.39 5.72
C ILE A 206 -7.39 10.63 6.95
N ASP A 207 -8.15 10.69 8.05
CA ASP A 207 -7.83 9.98 9.29
C ASP A 207 -8.43 8.58 9.28
N ALA A 208 -7.60 7.60 8.95
CA ALA A 208 -7.93 6.19 8.84
C ALA A 208 -7.49 5.38 10.07
N ARG A 209 -7.09 6.03 11.16
CA ARG A 209 -6.68 5.35 12.39
C ARG A 209 -7.87 4.66 13.05
N PRO A 210 -7.67 3.49 13.68
CA PRO A 210 -8.76 2.72 14.30
C PRO A 210 -9.60 3.53 15.27
N ASP A 211 -8.96 4.36 16.10
CA ASP A 211 -9.65 5.20 17.09
C ASP A 211 -10.56 6.26 16.43
N ALA A 212 -10.13 6.86 15.33
CA ALA A 212 -10.92 7.83 14.57
C ALA A 212 -12.13 7.19 13.89
N LEU A 213 -12.01 5.91 13.53
CA LEU A 213 -13.06 5.16 12.86
C LEU A 213 -14.04 4.47 13.83
N ALA A 214 -13.70 4.36 15.11
CA ALA A 214 -14.47 3.59 16.09
C ALA A 214 -15.94 4.05 16.24
N ASP A 215 -16.20 5.33 16.10
CA ASP A 215 -17.54 5.94 16.28
C ASP A 215 -18.39 5.96 15.00
N ARG A 216 -17.92 5.46 13.86
CA ARG A 216 -18.67 5.49 12.59
C ARG A 216 -19.85 4.51 12.54
N GLY A 217 -20.00 3.61 13.54
CA GLY A 217 -21.19 2.75 13.70
C GLY A 217 -21.37 1.62 12.68
N GLU A 218 -20.38 1.40 11.84
CA GLU A 218 -20.28 0.40 10.78
C GLU A 218 -19.38 -0.76 11.24
N SER A 219 -19.42 -1.89 10.54
CA SER A 219 -18.44 -2.95 10.74
C SER A 219 -17.03 -2.46 10.36
N PRO A 220 -15.94 -3.06 10.86
CA PRO A 220 -14.60 -2.69 10.47
C PRO A 220 -14.35 -2.78 8.95
N ALA A 221 -14.91 -3.78 8.27
CA ALA A 221 -14.84 -3.90 6.81
C ALA A 221 -15.54 -2.74 6.10
N GLU A 222 -16.79 -2.42 6.48
CA GLU A 222 -17.52 -1.28 5.90
C GLU A 222 -16.78 0.06 6.11
N ARG A 223 -16.12 0.22 7.26
CA ARG A 223 -15.28 1.41 7.52
C ARG A 223 -14.04 1.44 6.65
N ALA A 224 -13.38 0.29 6.44
CA ALA A 224 -12.21 0.18 5.58
C ALA A 224 -12.57 0.53 4.13
N ASP A 225 -13.69 0.01 3.61
CA ASP A 225 -14.19 0.32 2.27
C ASP A 225 -14.51 1.82 2.12
N ALA A 226 -15.20 2.40 3.10
CA ALA A 226 -15.54 3.83 3.07
C ALA A 226 -14.28 4.72 3.05
N VAL A 227 -13.24 4.36 3.81
CA VAL A 227 -11.95 5.09 3.78
C VAL A 227 -11.23 4.87 2.46
N ALA A 228 -11.23 3.66 1.92
CA ALA A 228 -10.64 3.37 0.61
C ALA A 228 -11.31 4.20 -0.50
N GLU A 229 -12.64 4.30 -0.49
CA GLU A 229 -13.40 5.16 -1.40
C GLU A 229 -13.03 6.65 -1.20
N GLU A 230 -12.84 7.12 0.04
CA GLU A 230 -12.42 8.48 0.35
C GLU A 230 -11.03 8.78 -0.23
N VAL A 231 -10.08 7.87 -0.05
CA VAL A 231 -8.72 7.97 -0.63
C VAL A 231 -8.78 7.99 -2.16
N ALA A 232 -9.51 7.07 -2.78
CA ALA A 232 -9.65 6.99 -4.23
C ALA A 232 -10.31 8.27 -4.79
N ALA A 233 -11.33 8.79 -4.13
CA ALA A 233 -11.98 10.03 -4.51
C ALA A 233 -11.06 11.25 -4.39
N ALA A 234 -10.24 11.33 -3.34
CA ALA A 234 -9.25 12.39 -3.16
C ALA A 234 -8.19 12.36 -4.29
N VAL A 235 -7.68 11.18 -4.64
CA VAL A 235 -6.73 11.00 -5.74
C VAL A 235 -7.36 11.38 -7.08
N SER A 236 -8.58 10.93 -7.35
CA SER A 236 -9.28 11.28 -8.60
C SER A 236 -9.50 12.79 -8.71
N ARG A 237 -9.97 13.45 -7.64
CA ARG A 237 -10.14 14.92 -7.62
C ARG A 237 -8.83 15.66 -7.87
N SER A 238 -7.73 15.22 -7.26
CA SER A 238 -6.43 15.87 -7.43
C SER A 238 -5.92 15.84 -8.88
N HIS A 239 -6.32 14.85 -9.67
CA HIS A 239 -6.00 14.78 -11.10
C HIS A 239 -6.96 15.60 -11.99
N GLU A 240 -8.16 15.91 -11.50
CA GLU A 240 -9.13 16.74 -12.21
C GLU A 240 -8.92 18.24 -11.95
N GLU A 241 -8.31 18.59 -10.84
CA GLU A 241 -8.04 19.96 -10.40
C GLU A 241 -6.61 20.39 -10.77
N PRO A 242 -6.43 21.68 -11.19
CA PRO A 242 -5.08 22.15 -11.52
C PRO A 242 -4.22 22.35 -10.27
N GLY A 243 -2.93 22.13 -10.41
CA GLY A 243 -1.96 22.33 -9.34
C GLY A 243 -1.52 21.02 -8.68
N SER A 244 -0.77 21.16 -7.61
CA SER A 244 -0.27 20.01 -6.86
C SER A 244 -1.04 19.81 -5.57
N HIS A 245 -1.20 18.55 -5.18
CA HIS A 245 -1.99 18.15 -4.02
C HIS A 245 -1.16 17.29 -3.07
N LEU A 246 -1.35 17.46 -1.77
CA LEU A 246 -0.83 16.60 -0.72
C LEU A 246 -2.01 15.95 0.01
N ILE A 247 -2.19 14.65 -0.20
CA ILE A 247 -3.19 13.82 0.48
C ILE A 247 -2.46 13.07 1.60
N ASP A 248 -2.80 13.39 2.85
CA ASP A 248 -2.19 12.83 4.05
C ASP A 248 -3.12 11.78 4.65
N VAL A 249 -2.81 10.49 4.43
CA VAL A 249 -3.58 9.35 4.91
C VAL A 249 -2.99 8.87 6.22
N GLU A 250 -3.59 9.26 7.34
CA GLU A 250 -3.16 8.86 8.67
C GLU A 250 -3.59 7.43 8.97
N THR A 251 -2.63 6.56 9.25
CA THR A 251 -2.83 5.12 9.50
C THR A 251 -2.22 4.69 10.84
N ASP A 252 -2.41 3.44 11.21
CA ASP A 252 -1.74 2.82 12.35
C ASP A 252 -0.73 1.76 11.88
N ALA A 253 0.55 1.97 12.22
CA ALA A 253 1.64 1.10 11.79
C ALA A 253 1.54 -0.31 12.38
N GLU A 254 1.16 -0.43 13.66
CA GLU A 254 1.07 -1.72 14.35
C GLU A 254 -0.13 -2.51 13.82
N ALA A 255 -1.30 -1.89 13.71
CA ALA A 255 -2.49 -2.50 13.12
C ALA A 255 -2.21 -3.02 11.70
N SER A 256 -1.59 -2.18 10.86
CA SER A 256 -1.19 -2.56 9.49
C SER A 256 -0.19 -3.72 9.48
N HIS A 257 0.76 -3.75 10.43
CA HIS A 257 1.72 -4.85 10.54
C HIS A 257 1.03 -6.16 10.93
N ARG A 258 0.16 -6.14 11.95
CA ARG A 258 -0.60 -7.33 12.40
C ARG A 258 -1.51 -7.87 11.30
N THR A 259 -2.13 -7.01 10.52
CA THR A 259 -2.92 -7.43 9.35
C THR A 259 -2.04 -8.16 8.32
N ARG A 260 -0.87 -7.61 7.99
CA ARG A 260 0.07 -8.28 7.07
C ARG A 260 0.56 -9.63 7.58
N GLU A 261 0.77 -9.80 8.91
CA GLU A 261 1.15 -11.08 9.51
C GLU A 261 0.02 -12.10 9.40
N ARG A 262 -1.21 -11.71 9.72
CA ARG A 262 -2.39 -12.58 9.60
C ARG A 262 -2.61 -13.05 8.18
N LEU A 263 -2.54 -12.14 7.20
CA LEU A 263 -2.66 -12.48 5.79
C LEU A 263 -1.54 -13.42 5.31
N ALA A 264 -0.30 -13.17 5.75
CA ALA A 264 0.80 -14.06 5.40
C ALA A 264 0.60 -15.46 5.97
N ALA A 265 0.09 -15.57 7.19
CA ALA A 265 -0.24 -16.87 7.81
C ALA A 265 -1.39 -17.56 7.07
N ALA A 266 -2.45 -16.83 6.73
CA ALA A 266 -3.58 -17.38 5.98
C ALA A 266 -3.16 -17.89 4.58
N VAL A 267 -2.26 -17.19 3.89
CA VAL A 267 -1.69 -17.65 2.62
C VAL A 267 -0.84 -18.91 2.83
N ASP A 268 0.00 -18.94 3.87
CA ASP A 268 0.84 -20.10 4.19
C ASP A 268 -0.02 -21.35 4.48
N ASP A 269 -1.05 -21.18 5.29
CA ASP A 269 -2.00 -22.26 5.61
C ASP A 269 -2.77 -22.71 4.36
N ALA A 270 -3.22 -21.80 3.50
CA ALA A 270 -3.93 -22.15 2.27
C ALA A 270 -3.04 -22.85 1.24
N VAL A 271 -1.75 -22.52 1.18
CA VAL A 271 -0.79 -23.15 0.24
C VAL A 271 -0.29 -24.51 0.76
N HIS A 272 -0.14 -24.67 2.09
CA HIS A 272 0.49 -25.87 2.68
C HIS A 272 -0.48 -26.74 3.49
N GLY A 273 -1.69 -26.24 3.82
CA GLY A 273 -2.66 -26.95 4.68
C GLY A 273 -3.13 -28.31 4.12
N ASP A 274 -3.13 -28.48 2.82
CA ASP A 274 -3.49 -29.75 2.14
C ASP A 274 -2.36 -30.82 2.13
N ALA A 275 -1.14 -30.46 2.56
CA ALA A 275 0.01 -31.40 2.52
C ALA A 275 0.10 -32.35 3.73
N GLY A 276 -0.83 -32.27 4.69
CA GLY A 276 -0.81 -33.03 5.96
C GLY A 276 -1.71 -34.27 6.02
N GLY A 277 -2.35 -34.65 4.94
CA GLY A 277 -3.29 -35.80 4.87
C GLY A 277 -2.73 -37.02 4.18
N GLU A 278 -1.60 -37.61 4.64
CA GLU A 278 -1.19 -38.98 4.34
C GLU A 278 -1.04 -39.82 5.61
#